data_11ee13fe3f3554702534316ad4a33b6e
#
_entry.id   11ee13fe3f3554702534316ad4a33b6e
#
_cell.length_a   1.000
_cell.length_b   1.000
_cell.length_c   1.000
_cell.angle_alpha   90.00
_cell.angle_beta   90.00
_cell.angle_gamma   90.00
#
_symmetry.space_group_name_H-M   'P 1'
#
loop_
_entity.id
_entity.type
_entity.pdbx_description
1 polymer ?
#
loop_
_entity_poly.entity_id
_entity_poly.type
_entity_poly.pdbx_seq_one_letter_code
_entity_poly.pdbx_strand_id
1 'polypeptide(L)'
;SRRQRQMCIRDRKTGTFTMTAIVVVNALGDISDYETGKKLAGLKNADRTEYVSCEEALYQFMAPRDMFTGNTTIGAVITNAAFNKAELNKIASMARNAYARCINPVGTMADGDTIYAASTAKRGDSEAVRVDINFAGTLAARVMSAAIKNAIMNSKISDEEFLSMVK
;
A
#
# COMPACT_ATOMS: atom_id res chain seq x y z
N SER A 1 -9.00 16.76 10.74
CA SER A 1 -9.57 15.76 9.81
C SER A 1 -9.16 14.37 10.28
N ARG A 2 -10.14 13.56 10.70
CA ARG A 2 -9.89 12.13 10.95
C ARG A 2 -9.63 11.47 9.61
N ARG A 3 -8.36 11.27 9.28
CA ARG A 3 -7.97 10.39 8.17
C ARG A 3 -8.41 8.98 8.54
N GLN A 4 -9.34 8.41 7.79
CA GLN A 4 -9.76 7.03 7.99
C GLN A 4 -8.58 6.13 7.63
N ARG A 5 -8.09 5.38 8.62
CA ARG A 5 -7.11 4.31 8.39
C ARG A 5 -7.83 3.15 7.73
N GLN A 6 -7.41 2.79 6.55
CA GLN A 6 -8.08 1.80 5.74
C GLN A 6 -7.26 0.53 5.72
N MET A 7 -7.84 -0.58 6.16
CA MET A 7 -7.22 -1.89 6.16
C MET A 7 -7.90 -2.80 5.14
N CYS A 8 -7.12 -3.44 4.30
CA CYS A 8 -7.62 -4.44 3.36
C CYS A 8 -6.69 -5.64 3.27
N ILE A 9 -7.31 -6.80 2.99
CA ILE A 9 -6.63 -8.07 2.77
C ILE A 9 -6.89 -8.52 1.34
N ARG A 10 -5.83 -8.95 0.65
CA ARG A 10 -5.91 -9.61 -0.66
C ARG A 10 -5.01 -10.82 -0.69
N ASP A 11 -5.53 -11.88 -1.28
CA ASP A 11 -4.82 -13.14 -1.48
C ASP A 11 -4.79 -13.54 -2.95
N ARG A 12 -3.80 -14.30 -3.31
CA ARG A 12 -3.63 -14.95 -4.60
C ARG A 12 -3.12 -16.37 -4.39
N LYS A 13 -3.76 -17.30 -5.06
CA LYS A 13 -3.35 -18.71 -5.05
C LYS A 13 -2.93 -19.13 -6.45
N THR A 14 -1.81 -19.86 -6.55
CA THR A 14 -1.31 -20.44 -7.81
C THR A 14 -0.81 -21.85 -7.51
N GLY A 15 -1.59 -22.85 -7.90
CA GLY A 15 -1.36 -24.23 -7.46
C GLY A 15 -1.47 -24.34 -5.94
N THR A 16 -0.43 -24.86 -5.29
CA THR A 16 -0.32 -24.96 -3.83
C THR A 16 0.23 -23.68 -3.17
N PHE A 17 0.81 -22.76 -3.95
CA PHE A 17 1.38 -21.52 -3.47
C PHE A 17 0.30 -20.50 -3.16
N THR A 18 0.39 -19.86 -2.02
CA THR A 18 -0.52 -18.77 -1.59
C THR A 18 0.29 -17.56 -1.13
N MET A 19 -0.15 -16.38 -1.56
CA MET A 19 0.38 -15.08 -1.14
C MET A 19 -0.76 -14.19 -0.72
N THR A 20 -0.69 -13.66 0.50
CA THR A 20 -1.68 -12.73 1.06
C THR A 20 -1.00 -11.40 1.36
N ALA A 21 -1.62 -10.28 1.02
CA ALA A 21 -1.21 -8.96 1.43
C ALA A 21 -2.27 -8.31 2.32
N ILE A 22 -1.80 -7.68 3.39
CA ILE A 22 -2.60 -6.85 4.31
C ILE A 22 -1.99 -5.46 4.26
N VAL A 23 -2.82 -4.42 4.12
CA VAL A 23 -2.33 -3.04 4.10
C VAL A 23 -3.24 -2.12 4.90
N VAL A 24 -2.62 -1.20 5.64
CA VAL A 24 -3.27 -0.04 6.26
C VAL A 24 -2.73 1.21 5.59
N VAL A 25 -3.60 1.94 4.92
CA VAL A 25 -3.23 3.10 4.09
C VAL A 25 -3.56 4.39 4.81
N ASN A 26 -2.55 5.24 5.01
CA ASN A 26 -2.68 6.63 5.42
C ASN A 26 -1.61 7.46 4.71
N ALA A 27 -1.65 7.44 3.39
CA ALA A 27 -0.65 8.05 2.51
C ALA A 27 -0.72 9.58 2.48
N LEU A 28 0.43 10.23 2.31
CA LEU A 28 0.53 11.64 1.94
C LEU A 28 0.10 11.85 0.49
N GLY A 29 0.61 11.02 -0.42
CA GLY A 29 0.42 11.16 -1.86
C GLY A 29 -0.96 10.74 -2.36
N ASP A 30 -1.22 11.11 -3.60
CA ASP A 30 -2.40 10.69 -4.34
C ASP A 30 -2.37 9.19 -4.58
N ILE A 31 -3.53 8.54 -4.49
CA ILE A 31 -3.65 7.11 -4.71
C ILE A 31 -4.36 6.84 -6.03
N SER A 32 -3.72 6.03 -6.87
CA SER A 32 -4.21 5.66 -8.19
C SER A 32 -4.37 4.15 -8.33
N ASP A 33 -5.28 3.76 -9.19
CA ASP A 33 -5.39 2.39 -9.66
C ASP A 33 -4.19 2.07 -10.56
N TYR A 34 -3.35 1.13 -10.14
CA TYR A 34 -2.12 0.77 -10.85
C TYR A 34 -2.35 0.13 -12.23
N GLU A 35 -3.55 -0.37 -12.51
CA GLU A 35 -3.90 -0.99 -13.79
C GLU A 35 -4.38 0.04 -14.82
N THR A 36 -5.10 1.07 -14.37
CA THR A 36 -5.74 2.06 -15.24
C THR A 36 -5.13 3.46 -15.14
N GLY A 37 -4.31 3.72 -14.11
CA GLY A 37 -3.80 5.04 -13.79
C GLY A 37 -4.85 6.01 -13.22
N LYS A 38 -6.11 5.57 -13.07
CA LYS A 38 -7.17 6.43 -12.55
C LYS A 38 -6.93 6.80 -11.09
N LYS A 39 -6.97 8.10 -10.77
CA LYS A 39 -6.89 8.58 -9.39
C LYS A 39 -8.13 8.12 -8.60
N LEU A 40 -7.89 7.50 -7.46
CA LEU A 40 -8.93 6.94 -6.57
C LEU A 40 -9.15 7.82 -5.34
N ALA A 41 -8.07 8.41 -4.82
CA ALA A 41 -8.08 9.31 -3.67
C ALA A 41 -6.87 10.24 -3.74
N GLY A 42 -6.92 11.37 -3.04
CA GLY A 42 -5.79 12.31 -3.00
C GLY A 42 -6.22 13.73 -2.69
N LEU A 43 -5.32 14.65 -3.03
CA LEU A 43 -5.52 16.07 -2.81
C LEU A 43 -6.66 16.60 -3.69
N LYS A 44 -7.55 17.38 -3.09
CA LYS A 44 -8.61 18.11 -3.80
C LYS A 44 -8.32 19.61 -3.83
N ASN A 45 -8.88 20.31 -4.82
CA ASN A 45 -8.88 21.76 -4.88
C ASN A 45 -9.63 22.39 -3.68
N ALA A 46 -9.57 23.70 -3.54
CA ALA A 46 -10.19 24.42 -2.41
C ALA A 46 -11.68 24.13 -2.27
N ASP A 47 -12.39 24.03 -3.38
CA ASP A 47 -13.83 23.76 -3.44
C ASP A 47 -14.19 22.27 -3.28
N ARG A 48 -13.17 21.39 -3.21
CA ARG A 48 -13.30 19.94 -3.09
C ARG A 48 -14.05 19.24 -4.23
N THR A 49 -14.16 19.89 -5.36
CA THR A 49 -14.87 19.40 -6.55
C THR A 49 -13.99 18.50 -7.42
N GLU A 50 -12.66 18.78 -7.48
CA GLU A 50 -11.74 18.09 -8.37
C GLU A 50 -10.48 17.66 -7.64
N TYR A 51 -9.88 16.57 -8.13
CA TYR A 51 -8.56 16.14 -7.69
C TYR A 51 -7.48 17.00 -8.37
N VAL A 52 -6.55 17.51 -7.56
CA VAL A 52 -5.32 18.17 -8.01
C VAL A 52 -4.12 17.24 -7.72
N SER A 53 -2.98 17.50 -8.34
CA SER A 53 -1.78 16.69 -8.12
C SER A 53 -1.12 17.06 -6.80
N CYS A 54 -0.95 16.08 -5.92
CA CYS A 54 -0.18 16.24 -4.69
C CYS A 54 1.29 16.50 -4.98
N GLU A 55 1.85 15.87 -6.02
CA GLU A 55 3.23 16.08 -6.47
C GLU A 55 3.45 17.53 -6.93
N GLU A 56 2.59 18.05 -7.81
CA GLU A 56 2.64 19.44 -8.27
C GLU A 56 2.46 20.44 -7.11
N ALA A 57 1.58 20.12 -6.16
CA ALA A 57 1.40 20.96 -4.97
C ALA A 57 2.66 21.02 -4.11
N LEU A 58 3.43 19.91 -4.01
CA LEU A 58 4.70 19.89 -3.30
C LEU A 58 5.76 20.77 -3.98
N TYR A 59 5.79 20.83 -5.30
CA TYR A 59 6.73 21.68 -6.05
C TYR A 59 6.50 23.18 -5.82
N GLN A 60 5.32 23.57 -5.33
CA GLN A 60 5.06 24.97 -4.94
C GLN A 60 5.75 25.33 -3.60
N PHE A 61 6.21 24.34 -2.83
CA PHE A 61 6.81 24.55 -1.51
C PHE A 61 8.31 24.34 -1.55
N MET A 62 9.07 25.36 -1.98
CA MET A 62 10.54 25.32 -2.02
C MET A 62 11.18 25.44 -0.62
N ALA A 63 10.51 26.10 0.33
CA ALA A 63 11.02 26.27 1.68
C ALA A 63 10.83 25.01 2.52
N PRO A 64 11.80 24.64 3.38
CA PRO A 64 11.64 23.55 4.32
C PRO A 64 10.39 23.75 5.19
N ARG A 65 9.56 22.71 5.28
CA ARG A 65 8.39 22.67 6.16
C ARG A 65 8.43 21.42 7.00
N ASP A 66 7.97 21.52 8.23
CA ASP A 66 7.71 20.36 9.05
C ASP A 66 6.43 19.67 8.53
N MET A 67 6.64 18.61 7.74
CA MET A 67 5.57 17.80 7.17
C MET A 67 5.27 16.55 8.01
N PHE A 68 5.85 16.43 9.21
CA PHE A 68 5.66 15.29 10.10
C PHE A 68 4.26 15.24 10.71
N THR A 69 3.25 15.11 9.87
CA THR A 69 1.83 15.04 10.26
C THR A 69 1.29 13.62 10.33
N GLY A 70 2.17 12.60 10.43
CA GLY A 70 1.75 11.23 10.70
C GLY A 70 1.17 10.49 9.49
N ASN A 71 1.76 10.66 8.31
CA ASN A 71 1.44 9.84 7.13
C ASN A 71 2.22 8.53 7.20
N THR A 72 1.55 7.42 6.92
CA THR A 72 2.19 6.10 7.02
C THR A 72 1.34 5.06 6.30
N THR A 73 1.95 4.28 5.43
CA THR A 73 1.34 3.07 4.88
C THR A 73 2.08 1.86 5.42
N ILE A 74 1.38 1.00 6.14
CA ILE A 74 1.95 -0.23 6.70
C ILE A 74 1.39 -1.42 5.94
N GLY A 75 2.27 -2.26 5.41
CA GLY A 75 1.92 -3.48 4.70
C GLY A 75 2.53 -4.73 5.32
N ALA A 76 1.87 -5.86 5.12
CA ALA A 76 2.44 -7.17 5.36
C ALA A 76 2.13 -8.09 4.19
N VAL A 77 3.10 -8.88 3.76
CA VAL A 77 2.90 -9.99 2.83
C VAL A 77 3.19 -11.30 3.55
N ILE A 78 2.29 -12.26 3.41
CA ILE A 78 2.32 -13.55 4.08
C ILE A 78 2.22 -14.64 3.02
N THR A 79 3.10 -15.63 3.08
CA THR A 79 3.13 -16.75 2.14
C THR A 79 3.23 -18.09 2.84
N ASN A 80 2.79 -19.16 2.20
CA ASN A 80 2.98 -20.52 2.66
C ASN A 80 4.26 -21.17 2.09
N ALA A 81 5.04 -20.46 1.28
CA ALA A 81 6.30 -20.98 0.75
C ALA A 81 7.44 -20.79 1.77
N ALA A 82 8.37 -21.75 1.77
CA ALA A 82 9.54 -21.69 2.63
C ALA A 82 10.57 -20.69 2.10
N PHE A 83 10.79 -19.65 2.86
CA PHE A 83 11.83 -18.64 2.63
C PHE A 83 12.60 -18.39 3.93
N ASN A 84 13.89 -18.13 3.80
CA ASN A 84 14.70 -17.67 4.92
C ASN A 84 14.51 -16.16 5.17
N LYS A 85 15.12 -15.65 6.25
CA LYS A 85 14.99 -14.24 6.64
C LYS A 85 15.48 -13.26 5.55
N ALA A 86 16.58 -13.58 4.88
CA ALA A 86 17.13 -12.71 3.83
C ALA A 86 16.22 -12.66 2.60
N GLU A 87 15.68 -13.81 2.21
CA GLU A 87 14.70 -13.93 1.13
C GLU A 87 13.41 -13.18 1.45
N LEU A 88 12.88 -13.30 2.67
CA LEU A 88 11.69 -12.56 3.10
C LEU A 88 11.95 -11.05 3.10
N ASN A 89 13.12 -10.58 3.54
CA ASN A 89 13.49 -9.17 3.42
C ASN A 89 13.52 -8.70 1.97
N LYS A 90 14.03 -9.54 1.05
CA LYS A 90 14.02 -9.22 -0.39
C LYS A 90 12.60 -9.16 -0.94
N ILE A 91 11.72 -10.09 -0.54
CA ILE A 91 10.30 -10.10 -0.93
C ILE A 91 9.60 -8.83 -0.42
N ALA A 92 9.84 -8.41 0.84
CA ALA A 92 9.30 -7.15 1.38
C ALA A 92 9.77 -5.94 0.59
N SER A 93 11.08 -5.89 0.24
CA SER A 93 11.65 -4.84 -0.62
C SER A 93 11.00 -4.80 -2.00
N MET A 94 10.73 -5.95 -2.62
CA MET A 94 10.05 -6.02 -3.91
C MET A 94 8.57 -5.62 -3.80
N ALA A 95 7.89 -6.00 -2.72
CA ALA A 95 6.50 -5.62 -2.44
C ALA A 95 6.33 -4.10 -2.33
N ARG A 96 7.38 -3.35 -1.88
CA ARG A 96 7.37 -1.89 -1.81
C ARG A 96 7.13 -1.22 -3.17
N ASN A 97 7.43 -1.89 -4.28
CA ASN A 97 7.10 -1.39 -5.61
C ASN A 97 5.59 -1.15 -5.80
N ALA A 98 4.74 -1.81 -5.01
CA ALA A 98 3.31 -1.55 -5.00
C ALA A 98 2.98 -0.11 -4.54
N TYR A 99 3.72 0.39 -3.55
CA TYR A 99 3.53 1.76 -3.09
C TYR A 99 3.83 2.76 -4.20
N ALA A 100 4.99 2.62 -4.86
CA ALA A 100 5.35 3.48 -5.99
C ALA A 100 4.40 3.37 -7.20
N ARG A 101 3.72 2.23 -7.37
CA ARG A 101 2.71 2.04 -8.44
C ARG A 101 1.37 2.70 -8.12
N CYS A 102 1.03 2.79 -6.84
CA CYS A 102 -0.29 3.20 -6.39
C CYS A 102 -0.33 4.59 -5.76
N ILE A 103 0.79 5.08 -5.21
CA ILE A 103 0.87 6.28 -4.38
C ILE A 103 1.91 7.23 -4.95
N ASN A 104 1.55 8.49 -5.18
CA ASN A 104 2.47 9.51 -5.69
C ASN A 104 2.21 10.88 -5.05
N PRO A 105 3.22 11.50 -4.40
CA PRO A 105 4.54 10.97 -4.05
C PRO A 105 4.47 9.94 -2.92
N VAL A 106 5.53 9.14 -2.77
CA VAL A 106 5.65 8.11 -1.73
C VAL A 106 7.10 7.96 -1.25
N GLY A 107 7.29 7.54 -0.02
CA GLY A 107 8.61 7.34 0.57
C GLY A 107 9.36 8.65 0.81
N THR A 108 8.64 9.73 1.04
CA THR A 108 9.18 11.04 1.45
C THR A 108 9.61 10.98 2.92
N MET A 109 10.30 12.00 3.40
CA MET A 109 10.67 12.12 4.83
C MET A 109 9.45 12.24 5.75
N ALA A 110 8.26 12.54 5.20
CA ALA A 110 6.99 12.60 5.94
C ALA A 110 6.29 11.24 6.06
N ASP A 111 6.81 10.20 5.37
CA ASP A 111 6.19 8.88 5.32
C ASP A 111 6.93 7.90 6.23
N GLY A 112 6.18 7.25 7.15
CA GLY A 112 6.65 6.13 7.95
C GLY A 112 6.41 4.76 7.30
N ASP A 113 6.47 4.68 5.98
CA ASP A 113 6.09 3.53 5.17
C ASP A 113 6.93 2.29 5.48
N THR A 114 6.25 1.21 5.80
CA THR A 114 6.91 -0.05 6.19
C THR A 114 6.19 -1.26 5.59
N ILE A 115 6.96 -2.26 5.16
CA ILE A 115 6.43 -3.57 4.73
C ILE A 115 7.15 -4.68 5.47
N TYR A 116 6.36 -5.62 5.96
CA TYR A 116 6.83 -6.87 6.55
C TYR A 116 6.55 -8.03 5.59
N ALA A 117 7.42 -9.05 5.60
CA ALA A 117 7.17 -10.32 4.93
C ALA A 117 7.32 -11.47 5.91
N ALA A 118 6.38 -12.42 5.82
CA ALA A 118 6.38 -13.60 6.68
C ALA A 118 6.06 -14.86 5.88
N SER A 119 6.59 -16.00 6.34
CA SER A 119 6.24 -17.32 5.85
C SER A 119 5.55 -18.13 6.95
N THR A 120 4.50 -18.86 6.58
CA THR A 120 3.82 -19.82 7.46
C THR A 120 4.41 -21.22 7.35
N ALA A 121 5.36 -21.43 6.43
CA ALA A 121 6.07 -22.71 6.31
C ALA A 121 6.87 -23.00 7.58
N LYS A 122 6.80 -24.24 8.05
CA LYS A 122 7.59 -24.68 9.22
C LYS A 122 9.07 -24.77 8.81
N ARG A 123 9.94 -24.34 9.71
CA ARG A 123 11.38 -24.46 9.51
C ARG A 123 11.77 -25.93 9.44
N GLY A 124 12.50 -26.33 8.37
CA GLY A 124 12.95 -27.70 8.17
C GLY A 124 11.90 -28.64 7.57
N ASP A 125 10.73 -28.14 7.19
CA ASP A 125 9.71 -28.93 6.50
C ASP A 125 10.17 -29.24 5.07
N SER A 126 10.40 -30.54 4.80
CA SER A 126 10.80 -31.03 3.47
C SER A 126 9.69 -30.90 2.42
N GLU A 127 8.44 -30.94 2.87
CA GLU A 127 7.24 -30.85 2.02
C GLU A 127 6.77 -29.40 1.84
N ALA A 128 7.48 -28.42 2.41
CA ALA A 128 7.11 -27.02 2.28
C ALA A 128 7.13 -26.57 0.81
N VAL A 129 6.13 -25.76 0.44
CA VAL A 129 6.04 -25.14 -0.90
C VAL A 129 7.33 -24.34 -1.15
N ARG A 130 7.95 -24.55 -2.31
CA ARG A 130 9.14 -23.82 -2.77
C ARG A 130 8.86 -23.16 -4.10
N VAL A 131 9.15 -21.88 -4.20
CA VAL A 131 9.00 -21.10 -5.41
C VAL A 131 10.20 -20.16 -5.58
N ASP A 132 10.41 -19.71 -6.81
CA ASP A 132 11.44 -18.72 -7.11
C ASP A 132 11.15 -17.40 -6.40
N ILE A 133 12.20 -16.77 -5.87
CA ILE A 133 12.08 -15.51 -5.11
C ILE A 133 11.58 -14.34 -5.99
N ASN A 134 11.96 -14.30 -7.27
CA ASN A 134 11.52 -13.23 -8.17
C ASN A 134 10.04 -13.39 -8.50
N PHE A 135 9.59 -14.65 -8.66
CA PHE A 135 8.16 -14.94 -8.80
C PHE A 135 7.39 -14.47 -7.56
N ALA A 136 7.83 -14.89 -6.37
CA ALA A 136 7.18 -14.53 -5.10
C ALA A 136 7.17 -13.00 -4.88
N GLY A 137 8.30 -12.32 -5.07
CA GLY A 137 8.41 -10.88 -4.88
C GLY A 137 7.60 -10.07 -5.90
N THR A 138 7.54 -10.53 -7.16
CA THR A 138 6.71 -9.91 -8.19
C THR A 138 5.23 -10.05 -7.87
N LEU A 139 4.82 -11.24 -7.42
CA LEU A 139 3.44 -11.48 -6.99
C LEU A 139 3.10 -10.68 -5.73
N ALA A 140 4.03 -10.55 -4.77
CA ALA A 140 3.86 -9.74 -3.57
C ALA A 140 3.55 -8.28 -3.91
N ALA A 141 4.27 -7.68 -4.87
CA ALA A 141 3.98 -6.33 -5.35
C ALA A 141 2.58 -6.24 -5.98
N ARG A 142 2.17 -7.22 -6.77
CA ARG A 142 0.85 -7.24 -7.40
C ARG A 142 -0.28 -7.35 -6.38
N VAL A 143 -0.17 -8.29 -5.44
CA VAL A 143 -1.19 -8.50 -4.40
C VAL A 143 -1.29 -7.30 -3.48
N MET A 144 -0.15 -6.67 -3.13
CA MET A 144 -0.12 -5.44 -2.34
C MET A 144 -0.77 -4.27 -3.08
N SER A 145 -0.52 -4.09 -4.39
CA SER A 145 -1.19 -3.05 -5.20
C SER A 145 -2.71 -3.25 -5.21
N ALA A 146 -3.16 -4.50 -5.37
CA ALA A 146 -4.58 -4.82 -5.32
C ALA A 146 -5.19 -4.57 -3.92
N ALA A 147 -4.43 -4.83 -2.84
CA ALA A 147 -4.87 -4.53 -1.48
C ALA A 147 -5.03 -3.02 -1.25
N ILE A 148 -4.09 -2.20 -1.72
CA ILE A 148 -4.18 -0.73 -1.66
C ILE A 148 -5.43 -0.23 -2.40
N LYS A 149 -5.64 -0.66 -3.66
CA LYS A 149 -6.83 -0.32 -4.44
C LYS A 149 -8.12 -0.66 -3.68
N ASN A 150 -8.19 -1.87 -3.13
CA ASN A 150 -9.35 -2.32 -2.37
C ASN A 150 -9.58 -1.54 -1.08
N ALA A 151 -8.51 -1.20 -0.35
CA ALA A 151 -8.61 -0.39 0.85
C ALA A 151 -9.34 0.93 0.54
N ILE A 152 -8.97 1.60 -0.54
CA ILE A 152 -9.59 2.86 -0.95
C ILE A 152 -11.02 2.67 -1.45
N MET A 153 -11.26 1.64 -2.27
CA MET A 153 -12.59 1.41 -2.86
C MET A 153 -13.65 1.05 -1.82
N ASN A 154 -13.27 0.32 -0.76
CA ASN A 154 -14.20 -0.15 0.27
C ASN A 154 -14.38 0.82 1.45
N SER A 155 -13.68 1.95 1.45
CA SER A 155 -13.72 2.93 2.54
C SER A 155 -14.17 4.32 2.07
N LYS A 156 -14.74 4.41 0.89
CA LYS A 156 -15.38 5.64 0.41
C LYS A 156 -16.65 5.87 1.21
N ILE A 157 -16.73 7.06 1.79
CA ILE A 157 -17.97 7.61 2.33
C ILE A 157 -18.41 8.77 1.44
N SER A 158 -19.70 9.03 1.37
CA SER A 158 -20.23 10.20 0.66
C SER A 158 -19.80 11.50 1.36
N ASP A 159 -19.76 12.61 0.61
CA ASP A 159 -19.47 13.91 1.21
C ASP A 159 -20.56 14.28 2.25
N GLU A 160 -21.79 13.85 2.05
CA GLU A 160 -22.93 14.05 2.95
C GLU A 160 -22.72 13.29 4.28
N GLU A 161 -22.32 12.03 4.21
CA GLU A 161 -21.97 11.22 5.38
C GLU A 161 -20.77 11.82 6.12
N PHE A 162 -19.71 12.22 5.40
CA PHE A 162 -18.55 12.87 5.98
C PHE A 162 -18.91 14.15 6.73
N LEU A 163 -19.72 15.02 6.13
CA LEU A 163 -20.17 16.30 6.73
C LEU A 163 -21.03 16.07 7.97
N SER A 164 -21.80 14.98 8.02
CA SER A 164 -22.58 14.61 9.21
C SER A 164 -21.72 14.21 10.41
N MET A 165 -20.51 13.68 10.17
CA MET A 165 -19.56 13.24 11.20
C MET A 165 -18.68 14.38 11.76
N VAL A 166 -18.64 15.53 11.10
CA VAL A 166 -17.74 16.66 11.41
C VAL A 166 -18.47 17.80 12.12
N LYS A 167 -19.75 17.61 12.43
CA LYS A 167 -20.57 18.57 13.19
C LYS A 167 -20.28 18.50 14.68
#